data_611c6cbfd0f3e16e68e37ece86dfc5d2
#
_entry.id   611c6cbfd0f3e16e68e37ece86dfc5d2
#
_cell.length_a   1.000
_cell.length_b   1.000
_cell.length_c   1.000
_cell.angle_alpha   90.00
_cell.angle_beta   90.00
_cell.angle_gamma   90.00
#
_symmetry.space_group_name_H-M   'P 1'
#
loop_
_entity.id
_entity.type
_entity.pdbx_description
1 polymer ?
#
loop_
_entity_poly.entity_id
_entity_poly.type
_entity_poly.pdbx_seq_one_letter_code
_entity_poly.pdbx_strand_id
1 'polypeptide(L)'
;MNNLVGYLTYRLNLGCFAVTGDIGSVYNYITTGNGLAIQAENQHIWSRFIIAPAEVRGLPKIEDCSFTMKHGKIPQRLWDLALSVLLAHPEEERYVGIRWNGAAYDLYYPEQDGAAASVTYLTGQEIVLELHSHPGMGPFFSATDDKDEQGLKIYGVVGMEEVEIIGDTSKPMKPPETRLSVNLRLGVYGYFHPVKW
;
A
#
# COMPACT_ATOMS: atom_id res chain seq x y z
N MET A 1 -10.61 28.38 -9.24
CA MET A 1 -9.46 27.67 -8.62
C MET A 1 -9.92 26.25 -8.33
N ASN A 2 -9.22 25.24 -8.83
CA ASN A 2 -9.55 23.87 -8.43
C ASN A 2 -8.97 23.63 -7.04
N ASN A 3 -9.82 23.25 -6.09
CA ASN A 3 -9.36 22.87 -4.77
C ASN A 3 -8.56 21.56 -4.87
N LEU A 4 -7.41 21.48 -4.21
CA LEU A 4 -6.62 20.24 -4.13
C LEU A 4 -7.37 19.19 -3.30
N VAL A 5 -7.98 19.63 -2.20
CA VAL A 5 -8.72 18.80 -1.25
C VAL A 5 -10.21 19.15 -1.32
N GLY A 6 -11.05 18.15 -1.46
CA GLY A 6 -12.49 18.27 -1.44
C GLY A 6 -13.10 17.90 -0.09
N TYR A 7 -14.31 18.40 0.16
CA TYR A 7 -15.09 18.10 1.35
C TYR A 7 -16.48 17.65 0.95
N LEU A 8 -16.77 16.38 1.16
CA LEU A 8 -18.00 15.73 0.76
C LEU A 8 -18.82 15.29 1.97
N THR A 9 -20.11 15.22 1.80
CA THR A 9 -21.03 14.66 2.79
C THR A 9 -22.18 13.96 2.08
N TYR A 10 -22.93 13.14 2.84
CA TYR A 10 -24.15 12.54 2.35
C TYR A 10 -25.34 13.48 2.57
N ARG A 11 -26.17 13.64 1.55
CA ARG A 11 -27.47 14.33 1.62
C ARG A 11 -28.58 13.32 1.32
N LEU A 12 -29.59 13.28 2.18
CA LEU A 12 -30.81 12.50 1.90
C LEU A 12 -31.66 13.22 0.86
N ASN A 13 -31.93 12.55 -0.25
CA ASN A 13 -32.79 13.04 -1.31
C ASN A 13 -33.75 11.93 -1.75
N LEU A 14 -35.07 12.17 -1.69
CA LEU A 14 -36.12 11.23 -2.08
C LEU A 14 -35.93 9.80 -1.51
N GLY A 15 -35.50 9.70 -0.25
CA GLY A 15 -35.27 8.41 0.43
C GLY A 15 -33.93 7.74 0.13
N CYS A 16 -33.08 8.31 -0.73
CA CYS A 16 -31.75 7.82 -1.03
C CYS A 16 -30.67 8.81 -0.57
N PHE A 17 -29.53 8.29 -0.15
CA PHE A 17 -28.37 9.12 0.14
C PHE A 17 -27.56 9.38 -1.14
N ALA A 18 -27.24 10.64 -1.38
CA ALA A 18 -26.33 11.07 -2.43
C ALA A 18 -25.13 11.79 -1.81
N VAL A 19 -23.94 11.59 -2.37
CA VAL A 19 -22.75 12.33 -2.00
C VAL A 19 -22.81 13.72 -2.65
N THR A 20 -22.57 14.75 -1.85
CA THR A 20 -22.58 16.15 -2.31
C THR A 20 -21.42 16.91 -1.66
N GLY A 21 -21.01 18.01 -2.29
CA GLY A 21 -19.94 18.88 -1.79
C GLY A 21 -18.95 19.26 -2.89
N ASP A 22 -17.90 19.94 -2.49
CA ASP A 22 -16.84 20.39 -3.40
C ASP A 22 -15.81 19.28 -3.60
N ILE A 23 -15.65 18.84 -4.84
CA ILE A 23 -14.70 17.78 -5.20
C ILE A 23 -13.31 18.38 -5.35
N GLY A 24 -12.34 17.81 -4.65
CA GLY A 24 -10.92 18.10 -4.78
C GLY A 24 -10.29 17.35 -5.96
N SER A 25 -9.21 17.89 -6.48
CA SER A 25 -8.46 17.26 -7.58
C SER A 25 -7.46 16.19 -7.13
N VAL A 26 -7.15 16.12 -5.85
CA VAL A 26 -6.18 15.16 -5.28
C VAL A 26 -6.90 14.11 -4.45
N TYR A 27 -7.62 14.52 -3.42
CA TYR A 27 -8.44 13.63 -2.60
C TYR A 27 -9.61 14.39 -1.96
N ASN A 28 -10.53 13.64 -1.38
CA ASN A 28 -11.72 14.18 -0.72
C ASN A 28 -11.84 13.61 0.70
N TYR A 29 -12.18 14.44 1.64
CA TYR A 29 -12.75 14.00 2.91
C TYR A 29 -14.24 13.78 2.77
N ILE A 30 -14.76 12.70 3.37
CA ILE A 30 -16.17 12.34 3.36
C ILE A 30 -16.64 12.11 4.79
N THR A 31 -17.61 12.88 5.24
CA THR A 31 -18.29 12.60 6.52
C THR A 31 -19.32 11.48 6.31
N THR A 32 -19.17 10.40 7.09
CA THR A 32 -19.99 9.18 7.02
C THR A 32 -20.62 8.84 8.36
N GLY A 33 -21.53 7.87 8.41
CA GLY A 33 -22.17 7.42 9.64
C GLY A 33 -21.23 6.72 10.63
N ASN A 34 -20.08 6.25 10.19
CA ASN A 34 -19.05 5.61 11.02
C ASN A 34 -17.73 6.39 11.08
N GLY A 35 -17.71 7.64 10.62
CA GLY A 35 -16.55 8.51 10.82
C GLY A 35 -16.21 9.39 9.64
N LEU A 36 -14.99 9.93 9.69
CA LEU A 36 -14.39 10.66 8.58
C LEU A 36 -13.61 9.68 7.70
N ALA A 37 -13.94 9.64 6.43
CA ALA A 37 -13.24 8.87 5.41
C ALA A 37 -12.40 9.78 4.52
N ILE A 38 -11.35 9.24 3.93
CA ILE A 38 -10.65 9.80 2.80
C ILE A 38 -11.00 9.00 1.54
N GLN A 39 -11.20 9.70 0.42
CA GLN A 39 -11.40 9.10 -0.89
C GLN A 39 -10.47 9.74 -1.90
N ALA A 40 -9.79 8.91 -2.67
CA ALA A 40 -8.92 9.36 -3.74
C ALA A 40 -9.06 8.46 -4.97
N GLU A 41 -8.70 9.01 -6.11
CA GLU A 41 -8.74 8.32 -7.39
C GLU A 41 -7.62 8.82 -8.28
N ASN A 42 -6.91 7.92 -8.91
CA ASN A 42 -5.98 8.20 -10.00
C ASN A 42 -6.29 7.28 -11.20
N GLN A 43 -5.43 7.25 -12.20
CA GLN A 43 -5.61 6.40 -13.37
C GLN A 43 -5.56 4.89 -13.08
N HIS A 44 -5.03 4.47 -11.92
CA HIS A 44 -4.79 3.06 -11.57
C HIS A 44 -5.66 2.56 -10.44
N ILE A 45 -5.95 3.40 -9.45
CA ILE A 45 -6.62 3.02 -8.21
C ILE A 45 -7.73 4.01 -7.90
N TRP A 46 -8.87 3.49 -7.48
CA TRP A 46 -9.88 4.21 -6.71
C TRP A 46 -9.85 3.65 -5.28
N SER A 47 -9.96 4.52 -4.29
CA SER A 47 -9.94 4.09 -2.88
C SER A 47 -10.80 4.98 -1.99
N ARG A 48 -11.30 4.39 -0.91
CA ARG A 48 -11.97 5.07 0.19
C ARG A 48 -11.82 4.27 1.47
N PHE A 49 -11.36 4.89 2.56
CA PHE A 49 -11.27 4.25 3.86
C PHE A 49 -11.45 5.23 5.01
N ILE A 50 -11.85 4.72 6.18
CA ILE A 50 -12.03 5.51 7.40
C ILE A 50 -10.67 5.90 7.97
N ILE A 51 -10.45 7.19 8.20
CA ILE A 51 -9.23 7.74 8.82
C ILE A 51 -9.45 8.19 10.26
N ALA A 52 -10.69 8.50 10.64
CA ALA A 52 -11.06 8.85 11.99
C ALA A 52 -12.45 8.26 12.31
N PRO A 53 -12.52 7.14 13.04
CA PRO A 53 -13.80 6.51 13.38
C PRO A 53 -14.58 7.39 14.37
N ALA A 54 -15.87 7.55 14.12
CA ALA A 54 -16.81 8.26 14.97
C ALA A 54 -18.24 7.85 14.62
N GLU A 55 -19.15 7.86 15.58
CA GLU A 55 -20.57 7.64 15.28
C GLU A 55 -21.23 8.98 14.92
N VAL A 56 -21.71 9.09 13.68
CA VAL A 56 -22.42 10.26 13.16
C VAL A 56 -23.84 9.85 12.81
N ARG A 57 -24.81 10.26 13.64
CA ARG A 57 -26.22 9.89 13.46
C ARG A 57 -26.81 10.53 12.20
N GLY A 58 -27.67 9.79 11.52
CA GLY A 58 -28.38 10.27 10.34
C GLY A 58 -27.60 10.21 9.03
N LEU A 59 -26.37 9.71 9.05
CA LEU A 59 -25.57 9.45 7.86
C LEU A 59 -25.39 7.95 7.61
N PRO A 60 -25.21 7.52 6.35
CA PRO A 60 -24.96 6.12 6.05
C PRO A 60 -23.55 5.70 6.52
N LYS A 61 -23.44 4.48 7.06
CA LYS A 61 -22.16 3.85 7.33
C LYS A 61 -21.60 3.29 6.02
N ILE A 62 -20.28 3.30 5.91
CA ILE A 62 -19.54 2.73 4.77
C ILE A 62 -18.66 1.58 5.27
N GLU A 63 -18.10 0.80 4.36
CA GLU A 63 -17.03 -0.16 4.68
C GLU A 63 -15.79 0.57 5.19
N ASP A 64 -15.07 -0.04 6.13
CA ASP A 64 -13.86 0.56 6.71
C ASP A 64 -12.80 0.84 5.67
N CYS A 65 -12.67 -0.03 4.67
CA CYS A 65 -11.83 0.16 3.51
C CYS A 65 -12.46 -0.46 2.26
N SER A 66 -12.48 0.32 1.18
CA SER A 66 -12.84 -0.14 -0.17
C SER A 66 -11.82 0.39 -1.14
N PHE A 67 -11.27 -0.45 -2.01
CA PHE A 67 -10.44 0.00 -3.11
C PHE A 67 -10.63 -0.87 -4.35
N THR A 68 -10.33 -0.31 -5.50
CA THR A 68 -10.42 -0.99 -6.79
C THR A 68 -9.20 -0.68 -7.62
N MET A 69 -8.53 -1.71 -8.09
CA MET A 69 -7.48 -1.61 -9.10
C MET A 69 -8.14 -1.57 -10.48
N LYS A 70 -8.00 -0.45 -11.19
CA LYS A 70 -8.73 -0.19 -12.44
C LYS A 70 -8.32 -1.09 -13.61
N HIS A 71 -7.14 -1.69 -13.52
CA HIS A 71 -6.59 -2.59 -14.54
C HIS A 71 -6.69 -4.07 -14.15
N GLY A 72 -7.53 -4.39 -13.14
CA GLY A 72 -7.65 -5.72 -12.59
C GLY A 72 -6.52 -6.07 -11.61
N LYS A 73 -6.47 -7.33 -11.19
CA LYS A 73 -5.47 -7.81 -10.23
C LYS A 73 -4.10 -7.90 -10.87
N ILE A 74 -3.06 -7.58 -10.11
CA ILE A 74 -1.67 -7.87 -10.49
C ILE A 74 -1.50 -9.38 -10.63
N PRO A 75 -0.94 -9.87 -11.74
CA PRO A 75 -0.71 -11.30 -11.93
C PRO A 75 0.24 -11.88 -10.88
N GLN A 76 -0.09 -13.04 -10.32
CA GLN A 76 0.72 -13.73 -9.31
C GLN A 76 2.19 -13.87 -9.72
N ARG A 77 2.46 -14.16 -10.98
CA ARG A 77 3.82 -14.27 -11.53
C ARG A 77 4.68 -13.02 -11.33
N LEU A 78 4.07 -11.83 -11.38
CA LEU A 78 4.81 -10.57 -11.16
C LEU A 78 5.08 -10.35 -9.68
N TRP A 79 4.17 -10.75 -8.83
CA TRP A 79 4.36 -10.79 -7.39
C TRP A 79 5.53 -11.71 -7.02
N ASP A 80 5.53 -12.96 -7.51
CA ASP A 80 6.58 -13.94 -7.26
C ASP A 80 7.94 -13.45 -7.79
N LEU A 81 7.94 -12.79 -8.96
CA LEU A 81 9.14 -12.21 -9.53
C LEU A 81 9.66 -11.03 -8.67
N ALA A 82 8.78 -10.15 -8.20
CA ALA A 82 9.15 -9.05 -7.33
C ALA A 82 9.81 -9.55 -6.04
N LEU A 83 9.20 -10.55 -5.39
CA LEU A 83 9.78 -11.18 -4.20
C LEU A 83 11.14 -11.83 -4.51
N SER A 84 11.28 -12.50 -5.64
CA SER A 84 12.54 -13.14 -6.05
C SER A 84 13.65 -12.11 -6.27
N VAL A 85 13.33 -10.95 -6.83
CA VAL A 85 14.31 -9.85 -7.00
C VAL A 85 14.78 -9.32 -5.66
N LEU A 86 13.87 -9.10 -4.72
CA LEU A 86 14.22 -8.65 -3.37
C LEU A 86 15.06 -9.70 -2.61
N LEU A 87 14.71 -10.98 -2.73
CA LEU A 87 15.44 -12.10 -2.12
C LEU A 87 16.85 -12.31 -2.68
N ALA A 88 17.13 -11.84 -3.89
CA ALA A 88 18.46 -11.93 -4.48
C ALA A 88 19.50 -11.03 -3.76
N HIS A 89 19.02 -10.12 -2.89
CA HIS A 89 19.85 -9.17 -2.14
C HIS A 89 19.47 -9.18 -0.64
N PRO A 90 19.74 -10.29 0.08
CA PRO A 90 19.26 -10.47 1.45
C PRO A 90 19.95 -9.58 2.48
N GLU A 91 21.09 -8.97 2.12
CA GLU A 91 21.91 -8.13 3.01
C GLU A 91 21.64 -6.63 2.87
N GLU A 92 20.84 -6.23 1.87
CA GLU A 92 20.61 -4.84 1.53
C GLU A 92 19.14 -4.56 1.32
N GLU A 93 18.67 -3.40 1.74
CA GLU A 93 17.35 -2.93 1.35
C GLU A 93 17.30 -2.70 -0.17
N ARG A 94 16.29 -3.27 -0.78
CA ARG A 94 16.02 -3.12 -2.20
C ARG A 94 14.58 -2.74 -2.42
N TYR A 95 14.38 -1.97 -3.48
CA TYR A 95 13.08 -1.52 -3.95
C TYR A 95 12.72 -2.22 -5.26
N VAL A 96 11.45 -2.53 -5.42
CA VAL A 96 10.87 -2.97 -6.68
C VAL A 96 9.46 -2.41 -6.82
N GLY A 97 9.11 -1.91 -7.99
CA GLY A 97 7.77 -1.44 -8.31
C GLY A 97 7.05 -2.38 -9.28
N ILE A 98 5.73 -2.42 -9.17
CA ILE A 98 4.88 -2.96 -10.23
C ILE A 98 4.11 -1.79 -10.82
N ARG A 99 4.24 -1.57 -12.12
CA ARG A 99 3.63 -0.46 -12.85
C ARG A 99 2.67 -0.96 -13.92
N TRP A 100 1.80 -0.07 -14.37
CA TRP A 100 0.97 -0.27 -15.55
C TRP A 100 1.60 0.44 -16.74
N ASN A 101 1.92 -0.30 -17.80
CA ASN A 101 2.59 0.24 -19.00
C ASN A 101 1.64 0.69 -20.13
N GLY A 102 0.33 0.76 -19.81
CA GLY A 102 -0.71 1.08 -20.79
C GLY A 102 -1.43 -0.14 -21.38
N ALA A 103 -0.85 -1.34 -21.26
CA ALA A 103 -1.41 -2.58 -21.79
C ALA A 103 -1.41 -3.73 -20.76
N ALA A 104 -0.41 -3.78 -19.90
CA ALA A 104 -0.25 -4.83 -18.89
C ALA A 104 0.54 -4.31 -17.69
N TYR A 105 0.48 -5.06 -16.60
CA TYR A 105 1.42 -4.87 -15.50
C TYR A 105 2.80 -5.41 -15.88
N ASP A 106 3.84 -4.67 -15.52
CA ASP A 106 5.24 -5.11 -15.60
C ASP A 106 6.02 -4.75 -14.34
N LEU A 107 7.19 -5.37 -14.20
CA LEU A 107 8.09 -5.09 -13.09
C LEU A 107 8.92 -3.85 -13.41
N TYR A 108 9.04 -2.96 -12.44
CA TYR A 108 9.92 -1.81 -12.48
C TYR A 108 11.04 -1.99 -11.45
N TYR A 109 12.26 -2.07 -11.91
CA TYR A 109 13.44 -2.15 -11.09
C TYR A 109 14.39 -1.00 -11.48
N PRO A 110 14.40 0.10 -10.72
CA PRO A 110 15.24 1.27 -11.02
C PRO A 110 16.71 0.99 -10.70
N GLU A 111 17.58 1.82 -11.24
CA GLU A 111 18.93 1.97 -10.68
C GLU A 111 18.78 2.47 -9.25
N GLN A 112 19.43 1.79 -8.31
CA GLN A 112 19.30 2.06 -6.90
C GLN A 112 20.60 1.74 -6.17
N ASP A 113 20.93 2.61 -5.22
CA ASP A 113 21.99 2.36 -4.25
C ASP A 113 21.34 1.85 -2.97
N GLY A 114 21.51 0.55 -2.69
CA GLY A 114 21.00 -0.09 -1.48
C GLY A 114 22.04 -0.04 -0.38
N ALA A 115 21.58 0.25 0.84
CA ALA A 115 22.32 0.07 2.07
C ALA A 115 21.52 -0.84 3.02
N ALA A 116 22.11 -1.27 4.12
CA ALA A 116 21.44 -2.17 5.08
C ALA A 116 20.15 -1.58 5.71
N ALA A 117 19.92 -0.27 5.60
CA ALA A 117 18.80 0.43 6.22
C ALA A 117 18.20 1.56 5.35
N SER A 118 18.50 1.60 4.07
CA SER A 118 17.89 2.59 3.16
C SER A 118 18.11 2.24 1.69
N VAL A 119 17.16 2.61 0.84
CA VAL A 119 17.29 2.55 -0.60
C VAL A 119 16.90 3.89 -1.21
N THR A 120 17.74 4.45 -2.08
CA THR A 120 17.44 5.66 -2.83
C THR A 120 17.13 5.29 -4.28
N TYR A 121 16.00 5.75 -4.79
CA TYR A 121 15.52 5.45 -6.15
C TYR A 121 14.63 6.56 -6.70
N LEU A 122 14.47 6.58 -8.02
CA LEU A 122 13.51 7.46 -8.69
C LEU A 122 12.19 6.73 -8.91
N THR A 123 11.11 7.24 -8.33
CA THR A 123 9.78 6.69 -8.54
C THR A 123 9.21 7.07 -9.91
N GLY A 124 8.68 6.08 -10.64
CA GLY A 124 7.94 6.33 -11.87
C GLY A 124 6.49 6.74 -11.60
N GLN A 125 5.88 7.49 -12.52
CA GLN A 125 4.49 7.97 -12.39
C GLN A 125 3.43 6.86 -12.48
N GLU A 126 3.76 5.75 -13.15
CA GLU A 126 2.83 4.65 -13.44
C GLU A 126 2.89 3.51 -12.42
N ILE A 127 3.57 3.71 -11.28
CA ILE A 127 3.71 2.70 -10.24
C ILE A 127 2.39 2.55 -9.48
N VAL A 128 1.94 1.30 -9.40
CA VAL A 128 0.70 0.89 -8.73
C VAL A 128 0.97 0.26 -7.37
N LEU A 129 2.05 -0.54 -7.31
CA LEU A 129 2.54 -1.19 -6.10
C LEU A 129 4.03 -0.93 -5.95
N GLU A 130 4.44 -0.49 -4.77
CA GLU A 130 5.82 -0.32 -4.36
C GLU A 130 6.16 -1.35 -3.28
N LEU A 131 7.27 -2.05 -3.44
CA LEU A 131 7.78 -3.00 -2.46
C LEU A 131 9.23 -2.64 -2.12
N HIS A 132 9.57 -2.68 -0.84
CA HIS A 132 10.96 -2.66 -0.41
C HIS A 132 11.22 -3.77 0.60
N SER A 133 12.46 -4.18 0.73
CA SER A 133 12.85 -5.26 1.65
C SER A 133 13.47 -4.72 2.93
N HIS A 134 13.28 -5.45 4.03
CA HIS A 134 13.95 -5.25 5.31
C HIS A 134 14.81 -6.47 5.62
N PRO A 135 16.12 -6.44 5.31
CA PRO A 135 17.06 -7.52 5.60
C PRO A 135 17.17 -7.81 7.10
N GLY A 136 17.05 -9.07 7.49
CA GLY A 136 17.18 -9.50 8.89
C GLY A 136 16.07 -9.01 9.82
N MET A 137 15.02 -8.40 9.29
CA MET A 137 13.93 -7.79 10.07
C MET A 137 12.57 -8.22 9.57
N GLY A 138 11.54 -8.05 10.45
CA GLY A 138 10.14 -8.25 10.08
C GLY A 138 9.59 -7.16 9.17
N PRO A 139 8.39 -7.36 8.57
CA PRO A 139 7.76 -6.45 7.63
C PRO A 139 7.02 -5.33 8.35
N PHE A 140 7.71 -4.37 8.89
CA PHE A 140 7.11 -3.17 9.51
C PHE A 140 7.40 -1.92 8.68
N PHE A 141 6.49 -0.97 8.69
CA PHE A 141 6.70 0.35 8.10
C PHE A 141 7.39 1.26 9.11
N SER A 142 8.49 1.89 8.71
CA SER A 142 9.24 2.84 9.51
C SER A 142 8.67 4.26 9.41
N ALA A 143 9.12 5.16 10.28
CA ALA A 143 8.78 6.57 10.17
C ALA A 143 9.40 7.25 8.92
N THR A 144 10.43 6.66 8.33
CA THR A 144 11.00 7.10 7.06
C THR A 144 10.07 6.72 5.92
N ASP A 145 9.58 5.48 5.89
CA ASP A 145 8.60 5.02 4.90
C ASP A 145 7.33 5.91 4.92
N ASP A 146 6.85 6.28 6.11
CA ASP A 146 5.68 7.17 6.25
C ASP A 146 5.88 8.54 5.60
N LYS A 147 7.11 9.03 5.53
CA LYS A 147 7.45 10.32 4.89
C LYS A 147 7.64 10.20 3.40
N ASP A 148 8.21 9.08 2.93
CA ASP A 148 8.59 8.86 1.55
C ASP A 148 7.42 8.31 0.72
N GLU A 149 6.52 7.57 1.34
CA GLU A 149 5.35 6.99 0.72
C GLU A 149 4.24 8.02 0.49
N GLN A 150 4.38 8.80 -0.56
CA GLN A 150 3.44 9.84 -0.96
C GLN A 150 2.59 9.40 -2.16
N GLY A 151 1.34 9.85 -2.19
CA GLY A 151 0.42 9.60 -3.30
C GLY A 151 -0.57 8.46 -3.04
N LEU A 152 -1.31 8.10 -4.11
CA LEU A 152 -2.30 7.01 -4.08
C LEU A 152 -1.68 5.77 -4.72
N LYS A 153 -1.22 4.83 -3.90
CA LYS A 153 -0.56 3.58 -4.29
C LYS A 153 -0.77 2.50 -3.23
N ILE A 154 -0.43 1.27 -3.57
CA ILE A 154 -0.22 0.20 -2.61
C ILE A 154 1.26 0.17 -2.27
N TYR A 155 1.58 0.13 -0.99
CA TYR A 155 2.94 0.05 -0.47
C TYR A 155 3.12 -1.25 0.29
N GLY A 156 4.30 -1.83 0.20
CA GLY A 156 4.60 -3.07 0.89
C GLY A 156 6.03 -3.17 1.39
N VAL A 157 6.16 -3.74 2.58
CA VAL A 157 7.45 -4.09 3.17
C VAL A 157 7.58 -5.60 3.18
N VAL A 158 8.72 -6.10 2.71
CA VAL A 158 9.06 -7.51 2.70
C VAL A 158 10.10 -7.77 3.78
N GLY A 159 9.70 -8.38 4.89
CA GLY A 159 10.59 -8.81 5.95
C GLY A 159 11.30 -10.12 5.58
N MET A 160 12.59 -10.19 5.86
CA MET A 160 13.45 -11.35 5.62
C MET A 160 14.10 -11.78 6.96
N GLU A 161 13.38 -12.56 7.75
CA GLU A 161 13.84 -13.01 9.05
C GLU A 161 14.56 -14.36 8.93
N GLU A 162 15.73 -14.48 9.54
CA GLU A 162 16.36 -15.78 9.75
C GLU A 162 15.69 -16.51 10.92
N VAL A 163 15.15 -17.68 10.65
CA VAL A 163 14.51 -18.51 11.68
C VAL A 163 15.37 -19.74 11.92
N GLU A 164 15.87 -19.87 13.15
CA GLU A 164 16.50 -21.12 13.58
C GLU A 164 15.46 -22.24 13.65
N ILE A 165 15.69 -23.30 12.90
CA ILE A 165 14.88 -24.50 13.02
C ILE A 165 15.36 -25.29 14.23
N ILE A 166 14.68 -25.16 15.36
CA ILE A 166 14.90 -26.00 16.55
C ILE A 166 14.42 -27.41 16.18
N GLY A 167 15.39 -28.22 15.72
CA GLY A 167 15.21 -29.64 15.44
C GLY A 167 15.56 -30.53 16.59
N ASP A 168 15.41 -31.85 16.40
CA ASP A 168 15.90 -32.88 17.29
C ASP A 168 17.42 -32.71 17.52
N THR A 169 17.82 -32.43 18.74
CA THR A 169 19.20 -32.18 19.15
C THR A 169 20.17 -33.38 18.90
N SER A 170 19.65 -34.54 18.52
CA SER A 170 20.42 -35.72 18.10
C SER A 170 20.86 -35.70 16.62
N LYS A 171 20.38 -34.68 15.82
CA LYS A 171 20.71 -34.53 14.40
C LYS A 171 21.55 -33.29 14.18
N PRO A 172 22.38 -33.23 13.10
CA PRO A 172 23.12 -32.02 12.78
C PRO A 172 22.13 -30.87 12.58
N MET A 173 22.44 -29.70 13.16
CA MET A 173 21.65 -28.48 13.02
C MET A 173 21.43 -28.17 11.54
N LYS A 174 20.18 -27.96 11.18
CA LYS A 174 19.86 -27.44 9.84
C LYS A 174 20.33 -25.99 9.76
N PRO A 175 20.79 -25.53 8.59
CA PRO A 175 21.06 -24.11 8.40
C PRO A 175 19.79 -23.31 8.68
N PRO A 176 19.91 -22.05 9.14
CA PRO A 176 18.76 -21.17 9.32
C PRO A 176 18.00 -21.02 7.99
N GLU A 177 16.69 -20.99 8.06
CA GLU A 177 15.84 -20.76 6.88
C GLU A 177 15.40 -19.30 6.88
N THR A 178 15.50 -18.64 5.73
CA THR A 178 14.94 -17.29 5.56
C THR A 178 13.42 -17.38 5.45
N ARG A 179 12.73 -16.81 6.42
CA ARG A 179 11.27 -16.67 6.40
C ARG A 179 10.90 -15.34 5.78
N LEU A 180 10.10 -15.40 4.71
CA LEU A 180 9.49 -14.23 4.14
C LEU A 180 8.15 -13.90 4.80
N SER A 181 7.97 -12.64 5.08
CA SER A 181 6.69 -12.09 5.49
C SER A 181 6.46 -10.76 4.78
N VAL A 182 5.21 -10.43 4.47
CA VAL A 182 4.87 -9.21 3.73
C VAL A 182 3.77 -8.47 4.46
N ASN A 183 3.96 -7.18 4.64
CA ASN A 183 2.94 -6.27 5.14
C ASN A 183 2.58 -5.27 4.03
N LEU A 184 1.28 -5.10 3.76
CA LEU A 184 0.79 -4.21 2.73
C LEU A 184 -0.12 -3.15 3.33
N ARG A 185 -0.02 -1.93 2.78
CA ARG A 185 -0.93 -0.83 3.08
C ARG A 185 -1.34 -0.06 1.82
N LEU A 186 -2.56 0.40 1.80
CA LEU A 186 -3.03 1.37 0.83
C LEU A 186 -2.69 2.77 1.36
N GLY A 187 -1.94 3.55 0.59
CA GLY A 187 -1.60 4.92 0.92
C GLY A 187 -2.44 5.91 0.12
N VAL A 188 -2.86 6.98 0.77
CA VAL A 188 -3.52 8.14 0.17
C VAL A 188 -2.91 9.39 0.79
N TYR A 189 -1.89 9.93 0.18
CA TYR A 189 -1.25 11.21 0.57
C TYR A 189 -0.96 11.33 2.07
N GLY A 190 -0.28 10.33 2.65
CA GLY A 190 0.10 10.29 4.07
C GLY A 190 -0.95 9.67 5.00
N TYR A 191 -2.10 9.22 4.48
CA TYR A 191 -3.04 8.36 5.20
C TYR A 191 -2.86 6.93 4.75
N PHE A 192 -2.84 5.99 5.69
CA PHE A 192 -2.57 4.58 5.40
C PHE A 192 -3.64 3.67 5.96
N HIS A 193 -3.97 2.63 5.23
CA HIS A 193 -4.86 1.57 5.67
C HIS A 193 -4.28 0.20 5.34
N PRO A 194 -4.14 -0.73 6.31
CA PRO A 194 -3.68 -2.09 6.04
C PRO A 194 -4.57 -2.78 5.00
N VAL A 195 -3.96 -3.46 4.04
CA VAL A 195 -4.68 -4.25 3.04
C VAL A 195 -4.14 -5.67 3.00
N LYS A 196 -4.99 -6.60 2.57
CA LYS A 196 -4.62 -7.99 2.33
C LYS A 196 -4.66 -8.26 0.83
N TRP A 197 -3.67 -8.98 0.37
CA TRP A 197 -3.56 -9.40 -1.03
C TRP A 197 -4.30 -10.69 -1.29
#